data_f5b93d27d45a950e8071fea4e50a780d
#
_entry.id   f5b93d27d45a950e8071fea4e50a780d
#
_cell.length_a   1.000
_cell.length_b   1.000
_cell.length_c   1.000
_cell.angle_alpha   90.00
_cell.angle_beta   90.00
_cell.angle_gamma   90.00
#
_symmetry.space_group_name_H-M   'P 1'
#
loop_
_entity.id
_entity.type
_entity.pdbx_description
1 polymer ?
#
loop_
_entity_poly.entity_id
_entity_poly.type
_entity_poly.pdbx_seq_one_letter_code
_entity_poly.pdbx_strand_id
1 'polypeptide(L)'
;MGPFGSNIKAECFVEEGIPVLNGSNLTSYEINDGALRYITIKKAQSLGRALASRGDVIVTHRGTLGQISYIPDTSKFKNYIISQSQFRMRLNKTIVMPEYFVYYFHTPEGQWKILSNKTQTGVPALGRPTSTFKKLSIPLPSLSTQAKVVEFVHSIQRKINTNNQINDYLTELLDAKFDRMLEGSGSWSEASLLDIASYKNGLAMQKFRPKPGDSGLPVLKIRELGQGCCGADAERCQSDIDEGVMVHDGDLIFSWSGTLLLDFWAGGDAGLNQHLFKVTSESYPSWFYYMWTKHHLHKFIAMAKDRATTMGHIKRSALADSRVLIPEQGTLAELTNSMQPIVNQVITNKVECRKLSELRDALLPKLMSGEIDASKVDITQLNNHLSDY
;
A
#
# COMPACT_ATOMS: atom_id res chain seq x y z
N MET A 1 -21.95 6.23 -17.23
CA MET A 1 -21.07 7.39 -16.93
C MET A 1 -21.53 8.02 -15.63
N GLY A 2 -20.60 8.43 -14.80
CA GLY A 2 -20.87 9.22 -13.60
C GLY A 2 -21.56 10.55 -13.93
N PRO A 3 -22.16 11.21 -12.94
CA PRO A 3 -22.87 12.45 -13.14
C PRO A 3 -21.87 13.58 -13.45
N PHE A 4 -22.32 14.62 -14.13
CA PHE A 4 -21.51 15.83 -14.26
C PHE A 4 -21.20 16.44 -12.87
N GLY A 5 -20.03 17.09 -12.71
CA GLY A 5 -19.55 17.59 -11.42
C GLY A 5 -20.52 18.55 -10.71
N SER A 6 -21.32 19.31 -11.47
CA SER A 6 -22.36 20.17 -10.93
C SER A 6 -23.52 19.40 -10.27
N ASN A 7 -23.66 18.10 -10.52
CA ASN A 7 -24.75 17.29 -9.97
C ASN A 7 -24.49 16.75 -8.55
N ILE A 8 -23.24 16.68 -8.11
CA ILE A 8 -22.87 16.31 -6.73
C ILE A 8 -21.96 17.41 -6.21
N LYS A 9 -22.56 18.46 -5.65
CA LYS A 9 -21.83 19.55 -4.99
C LYS A 9 -21.50 19.18 -3.54
N ALA A 10 -20.64 19.98 -2.90
CA ALA A 10 -20.23 19.76 -1.50
C ALA A 10 -21.43 19.67 -0.54
N GLU A 11 -22.46 20.48 -0.77
CA GLU A 11 -23.71 20.53 -0.01
C GLU A 11 -24.60 19.28 -0.12
N CYS A 12 -24.32 18.40 -1.10
CA CYS A 12 -25.07 17.14 -1.26
C CYS A 12 -24.60 16.03 -0.33
N PHE A 13 -23.42 16.20 0.31
CA PHE A 13 -22.87 15.17 1.17
C PHE A 13 -23.47 15.24 2.56
N VAL A 14 -23.74 14.04 3.09
CA VAL A 14 -24.33 13.78 4.40
C VAL A 14 -23.47 12.76 5.16
N GLU A 15 -23.71 12.62 6.47
CA GLU A 15 -22.97 11.67 7.30
C GLU A 15 -23.31 10.22 6.97
N GLU A 16 -24.58 9.94 6.63
CA GLU A 16 -25.05 8.58 6.27
C GLU A 16 -25.93 8.61 5.02
N GLY A 17 -25.91 7.52 4.25
CA GLY A 17 -26.72 7.39 3.04
C GLY A 17 -26.13 6.43 2.02
N ILE A 18 -26.26 6.76 0.72
CA ILE A 18 -25.65 5.96 -0.36
C ILE A 18 -24.21 6.44 -0.58
N PRO A 19 -23.22 5.53 -0.50
CA PRO A 19 -21.82 5.89 -0.65
C PRO A 19 -21.47 6.30 -2.08
N VAL A 20 -20.52 7.25 -2.18
CA VAL A 20 -19.99 7.78 -3.45
C VAL A 20 -18.55 7.29 -3.63
N LEU A 21 -18.31 6.54 -4.73
CA LEU A 21 -16.99 6.08 -5.12
C LEU A 21 -16.21 7.20 -5.84
N ASN A 22 -14.95 7.35 -5.44
CA ASN A 22 -13.97 8.23 -6.05
C ASN A 22 -12.77 7.43 -6.54
N GLY A 23 -11.79 8.08 -7.17
CA GLY A 23 -10.55 7.41 -7.60
C GLY A 23 -9.77 6.78 -6.45
N SER A 24 -9.83 7.34 -5.23
CA SER A 24 -9.21 6.76 -4.04
C SER A 24 -9.82 5.42 -3.59
N ASN A 25 -11.02 5.08 -4.07
CA ASN A 25 -11.67 3.81 -3.79
C ASN A 25 -11.36 2.72 -4.83
N LEU A 26 -10.65 3.05 -5.93
CA LEU A 26 -10.32 2.15 -7.03
C LEU A 26 -8.81 1.89 -7.10
N THR A 27 -8.20 1.53 -6.01
CA THR A 27 -6.74 1.33 -5.89
C THR A 27 -6.31 -0.12 -6.07
N SER A 28 -7.25 -1.06 -6.12
CA SER A 28 -7.03 -2.50 -6.23
C SER A 28 -8.04 -3.14 -7.19
N TYR A 29 -8.01 -4.46 -7.30
CA TYR A 29 -8.99 -5.24 -8.07
C TYR A 29 -10.43 -5.01 -7.60
N GLU A 30 -10.61 -4.93 -6.29
CA GLU A 30 -11.89 -4.64 -5.64
C GLU A 30 -11.94 -3.18 -5.22
N ILE A 31 -13.17 -2.64 -5.15
CA ILE A 31 -13.35 -1.32 -4.55
C ILE A 31 -12.97 -1.36 -3.07
N ASN A 32 -12.43 -0.24 -2.58
CA ASN A 32 -12.14 -0.06 -1.16
C ASN A 32 -13.27 0.74 -0.49
N ASP A 33 -13.92 0.16 0.50
CA ASP A 33 -15.00 0.78 1.28
C ASP A 33 -14.51 1.74 2.39
N GLY A 34 -13.21 2.04 2.44
CA GLY A 34 -12.65 3.06 3.34
C GLY A 34 -12.90 4.48 2.85
N ALA A 35 -12.93 5.44 3.77
CA ALA A 35 -13.03 6.89 3.51
C ALA A 35 -14.14 7.28 2.49
N LEU A 36 -15.33 6.69 2.62
CA LEU A 36 -16.48 6.99 1.78
C LEU A 36 -17.17 8.29 2.22
N ARG A 37 -17.72 9.01 1.25
CA ARG A 37 -18.66 10.11 1.47
C ARG A 37 -20.04 9.67 1.00
N TYR A 38 -21.09 10.18 1.62
CA TYR A 38 -22.44 9.69 1.39
C TYR A 38 -23.34 10.80 0.84
N ILE A 39 -24.37 10.42 0.09
CA ILE A 39 -25.45 11.29 -0.35
C ILE A 39 -26.81 10.70 0.05
N THR A 40 -27.83 11.54 0.12
CA THR A 40 -29.19 11.07 0.48
C THR A 40 -29.73 10.07 -0.53
N ILE A 41 -30.59 9.16 -0.10
CA ILE A 41 -31.28 8.18 -0.97
C ILE A 41 -32.02 8.89 -2.10
N LYS A 42 -32.74 10.00 -1.80
CA LYS A 42 -33.44 10.80 -2.79
C LYS A 42 -32.50 11.36 -3.87
N LYS A 43 -31.32 11.85 -3.44
CA LYS A 43 -30.30 12.33 -4.38
C LYS A 43 -29.75 11.19 -5.25
N ALA A 44 -29.42 10.07 -4.65
CA ALA A 44 -28.94 8.89 -5.37
C ALA A 44 -29.96 8.39 -6.44
N GLN A 45 -31.25 8.36 -6.09
CA GLN A 45 -32.32 8.01 -7.04
C GLN A 45 -32.37 8.97 -8.26
N SER A 46 -32.14 10.28 -8.05
CA SER A 46 -32.06 11.25 -9.14
C SER A 46 -30.87 11.03 -10.07
N LEU A 47 -29.85 10.29 -9.61
CA LEU A 47 -28.60 9.98 -10.33
C LEU A 47 -28.60 8.54 -10.88
N GLY A 48 -29.74 7.96 -11.21
CA GLY A 48 -29.91 6.55 -11.53
C GLY A 48 -28.90 5.96 -12.53
N ARG A 49 -28.40 6.74 -13.51
CA ARG A 49 -27.36 6.33 -14.46
C ARG A 49 -25.98 6.14 -13.81
N ALA A 50 -25.75 6.78 -12.66
CA ALA A 50 -24.52 6.71 -11.89
C ALA A 50 -24.58 5.64 -10.78
N LEU A 51 -25.73 5.00 -10.59
CA LEU A 51 -25.91 3.93 -9.61
C LEU A 51 -25.16 2.68 -10.09
N ALA A 52 -24.22 2.22 -9.27
CA ALA A 52 -23.49 0.97 -9.43
C ALA A 52 -23.89 -0.01 -8.33
N SER A 53 -23.85 -1.30 -8.62
CA SER A 53 -24.25 -2.37 -7.72
C SER A 53 -23.21 -3.49 -7.71
N ARG A 54 -23.31 -4.39 -6.76
CA ARG A 54 -22.47 -5.60 -6.69
C ARG A 54 -22.38 -6.30 -8.05
N GLY A 55 -21.18 -6.69 -8.45
CA GLY A 55 -20.87 -7.27 -9.76
C GLY A 55 -20.66 -6.27 -10.90
N ASP A 56 -20.90 -4.97 -10.69
CA ASP A 56 -20.53 -3.95 -11.68
C ASP A 56 -19.01 -3.69 -11.63
N VAL A 57 -18.43 -3.37 -12.80
CA VAL A 57 -17.03 -2.93 -12.95
C VAL A 57 -17.00 -1.41 -13.12
N ILE A 58 -16.10 -0.76 -12.39
CA ILE A 58 -15.92 0.69 -12.38
C ILE A 58 -14.57 1.03 -12.98
N VAL A 59 -14.53 2.02 -13.88
CA VAL A 59 -13.32 2.47 -14.56
C VAL A 59 -13.18 3.98 -14.42
N THR A 60 -11.99 4.44 -14.05
CA THR A 60 -11.66 5.87 -14.05
C THR A 60 -11.28 6.32 -15.46
N HIS A 61 -12.00 7.29 -16.00
CA HIS A 61 -11.76 7.83 -17.34
C HIS A 61 -11.16 9.24 -17.34
N ARG A 62 -11.00 9.87 -16.18
CA ARG A 62 -10.41 11.21 -16.03
C ARG A 62 -9.66 11.32 -14.71
N GLY A 63 -8.47 11.91 -14.72
CA GLY A 63 -7.57 12.01 -13.58
C GLY A 63 -6.60 10.84 -13.55
N THR A 64 -6.65 10.00 -12.53
CA THR A 64 -5.79 8.82 -12.41
C THR A 64 -6.27 7.71 -13.35
N LEU A 65 -5.77 7.73 -14.59
CA LEU A 65 -6.15 6.75 -15.61
C LEU A 65 -5.58 5.37 -15.29
N GLY A 66 -6.22 4.33 -15.84
CA GLY A 66 -5.82 2.94 -15.64
C GLY A 66 -6.52 2.25 -14.46
N GLN A 67 -7.12 3.03 -13.55
CA GLN A 67 -7.88 2.44 -12.45
C GLN A 67 -9.12 1.72 -12.95
N ILE A 68 -9.22 0.44 -12.57
CA ILE A 68 -10.36 -0.43 -12.84
C ILE A 68 -10.55 -1.36 -11.65
N SER A 69 -11.78 -1.45 -11.12
CA SER A 69 -12.12 -2.31 -9.99
C SER A 69 -13.53 -2.84 -10.17
N TYR A 70 -13.84 -3.98 -9.57
CA TYR A 70 -15.20 -4.48 -9.47
C TYR A 70 -15.78 -4.31 -8.06
N ILE A 71 -17.10 -4.30 -7.97
CA ILE A 71 -17.82 -4.27 -6.69
C ILE A 71 -18.09 -5.73 -6.29
N PRO A 72 -17.40 -6.28 -5.27
CA PRO A 72 -17.61 -7.68 -4.88
C PRO A 72 -18.97 -7.90 -4.24
N ASP A 73 -19.44 -9.14 -4.27
CA ASP A 73 -20.70 -9.51 -3.60
C ASP A 73 -20.62 -9.34 -2.08
N THR A 74 -19.41 -9.37 -1.51
CA THR A 74 -19.10 -9.16 -0.10
C THR A 74 -18.95 -7.69 0.31
N SER A 75 -19.03 -6.73 -0.63
CA SER A 75 -18.86 -5.30 -0.32
C SER A 75 -19.86 -4.82 0.73
N LYS A 76 -19.46 -3.84 1.56
CA LYS A 76 -20.27 -3.34 2.68
C LYS A 76 -21.65 -2.87 2.26
N PHE A 77 -21.74 -2.21 1.09
CA PHE A 77 -23.01 -1.69 0.59
C PHE A 77 -23.46 -2.44 -0.67
N LYS A 78 -24.78 -2.55 -0.88
CA LYS A 78 -25.36 -3.14 -2.09
C LYS A 78 -25.22 -2.22 -3.30
N ASN A 79 -25.30 -0.92 -3.07
CA ASN A 79 -25.33 0.11 -4.11
C ASN A 79 -24.38 1.27 -3.77
N TYR A 80 -23.80 1.85 -4.81
CA TYR A 80 -22.88 2.96 -4.77
C TYR A 80 -23.24 3.97 -5.86
N ILE A 81 -22.87 5.23 -5.69
CA ILE A 81 -22.86 6.21 -6.76
C ILE A 81 -21.43 6.42 -7.24
N ILE A 82 -21.18 6.30 -8.54
CA ILE A 82 -19.88 6.59 -9.12
C ILE A 82 -19.70 8.09 -9.35
N SER A 83 -18.47 8.60 -9.16
CA SER A 83 -18.13 10.00 -9.39
C SER A 83 -18.13 10.37 -10.87
N GLN A 84 -18.05 11.68 -11.15
CA GLN A 84 -18.00 12.23 -12.52
C GLN A 84 -16.81 11.72 -13.35
N SER A 85 -15.73 11.26 -12.70
CA SER A 85 -14.51 10.80 -13.35
C SER A 85 -14.57 9.31 -13.72
N GLN A 86 -15.71 8.67 -13.51
CA GLN A 86 -15.85 7.23 -13.63
C GLN A 86 -16.99 6.85 -14.59
N PHE A 87 -16.89 5.65 -15.14
CA PHE A 87 -18.03 4.96 -15.72
C PHE A 87 -18.12 3.55 -15.19
N ARG A 88 -19.32 2.97 -15.22
CA ARG A 88 -19.58 1.60 -14.85
C ARG A 88 -19.91 0.73 -16.04
N MET A 89 -19.63 -0.55 -15.92
CA MET A 89 -20.05 -1.60 -16.84
C MET A 89 -20.74 -2.70 -16.06
N ARG A 90 -21.77 -3.26 -16.66
CA ARG A 90 -22.36 -4.52 -16.22
C ARG A 90 -22.04 -5.57 -17.25
N LEU A 91 -21.29 -6.56 -16.83
CA LEU A 91 -20.82 -7.64 -17.70
C LEU A 91 -21.88 -8.74 -17.79
N ASN A 92 -21.89 -9.45 -18.91
CA ASN A 92 -22.67 -10.68 -19.04
C ASN A 92 -21.93 -11.81 -18.32
N LYS A 93 -22.36 -12.12 -17.10
CA LYS A 93 -21.74 -13.16 -16.25
C LYS A 93 -21.82 -14.59 -16.83
N THR A 94 -22.65 -14.83 -17.86
CA THR A 94 -22.65 -16.11 -18.58
C THR A 94 -21.50 -16.27 -19.57
N ILE A 95 -20.73 -15.20 -19.80
CA ILE A 95 -19.61 -15.15 -20.74
C ILE A 95 -18.30 -14.80 -20.03
N VAL A 96 -18.34 -13.81 -19.11
CA VAL A 96 -17.15 -13.32 -18.44
C VAL A 96 -17.41 -13.02 -16.97
N MET A 97 -16.51 -13.49 -16.10
CA MET A 97 -16.49 -13.16 -14.68
C MET A 97 -15.96 -11.73 -14.49
N PRO A 98 -16.62 -10.88 -13.68
CA PRO A 98 -16.14 -9.52 -13.41
C PRO A 98 -14.71 -9.47 -12.86
N GLU A 99 -14.36 -10.42 -11.99
CA GLU A 99 -13.02 -10.58 -11.41
C GLU A 99 -11.98 -10.83 -12.50
N TYR A 100 -12.22 -11.84 -13.35
CA TYR A 100 -11.32 -12.17 -14.47
C TYR A 100 -11.12 -10.98 -15.40
N PHE A 101 -12.19 -10.27 -15.71
CA PHE A 101 -12.16 -9.08 -16.55
C PHE A 101 -11.28 -7.99 -15.94
N VAL A 102 -11.45 -7.70 -14.66
CA VAL A 102 -10.65 -6.69 -13.95
C VAL A 102 -9.19 -7.14 -13.88
N TYR A 103 -8.90 -8.40 -13.57
CA TYR A 103 -7.53 -8.92 -13.52
C TYR A 103 -6.80 -8.77 -14.84
N TYR A 104 -7.46 -9.06 -15.97
CA TYR A 104 -6.86 -8.83 -17.27
C TYR A 104 -6.42 -7.37 -17.44
N PHE A 105 -7.26 -6.42 -17.07
CA PHE A 105 -6.92 -5.01 -17.21
C PHE A 105 -5.90 -4.49 -16.18
N HIS A 106 -5.53 -5.27 -15.19
CA HIS A 106 -4.38 -5.01 -14.33
C HIS A 106 -3.06 -5.59 -14.88
N THR A 107 -3.09 -6.42 -15.93
CA THR A 107 -1.88 -6.85 -16.61
C THR A 107 -1.25 -5.71 -17.44
N PRO A 108 0.07 -5.78 -17.76
CA PRO A 108 0.72 -4.79 -18.63
C PRO A 108 0.00 -4.58 -19.97
N GLU A 109 -0.47 -5.66 -20.60
CA GLU A 109 -1.24 -5.60 -21.84
C GLU A 109 -2.58 -4.88 -21.66
N GLY A 110 -3.32 -5.23 -20.62
CA GLY A 110 -4.61 -4.60 -20.29
C GLY A 110 -4.46 -3.10 -19.98
N GLN A 111 -3.45 -2.73 -19.20
CA GLN A 111 -3.12 -1.33 -18.91
C GLN A 111 -2.74 -0.57 -20.17
N TRP A 112 -1.91 -1.16 -21.04
CA TRP A 112 -1.56 -0.56 -22.32
C TRP A 112 -2.82 -0.30 -23.16
N LYS A 113 -3.76 -1.25 -23.24
CA LYS A 113 -5.02 -1.08 -23.99
C LYS A 113 -5.87 0.05 -23.45
N ILE A 114 -5.96 0.23 -22.13
CA ILE A 114 -6.67 1.38 -21.54
C ILE A 114 -5.96 2.70 -21.88
N LEU A 115 -4.64 2.75 -21.63
CA LEU A 115 -3.86 3.98 -21.68
C LEU A 115 -3.52 4.45 -23.09
N SER A 116 -3.54 3.56 -24.10
CA SER A 116 -3.33 3.93 -25.51
C SER A 116 -4.36 4.94 -26.05
N ASN A 117 -5.49 5.08 -25.36
CA ASN A 117 -6.57 6.02 -25.74
C ASN A 117 -6.60 7.31 -24.89
N LYS A 118 -5.51 7.60 -24.16
CA LYS A 118 -5.41 8.83 -23.36
C LYS A 118 -5.29 10.07 -24.25
N THR A 119 -5.93 11.16 -23.84
CA THR A 119 -5.75 12.48 -24.49
C THR A 119 -4.43 13.10 -24.04
N GLN A 120 -3.76 13.82 -24.96
CA GLN A 120 -2.42 14.37 -24.73
C GLN A 120 -2.42 15.79 -24.09
N THR A 121 -3.58 16.42 -23.97
CA THR A 121 -3.69 17.82 -23.50
C THR A 121 -4.59 17.95 -22.29
N GLY A 122 -4.18 18.76 -21.33
CA GLY A 122 -4.95 19.07 -20.11
C GLY A 122 -4.94 17.96 -19.05
N VAL A 123 -6.03 17.86 -18.27
CA VAL A 123 -6.19 16.79 -17.29
C VAL A 123 -6.26 15.44 -18.01
N PRO A 124 -5.43 14.44 -17.63
CA PRO A 124 -5.45 13.13 -18.27
C PRO A 124 -6.87 12.57 -18.36
N ALA A 125 -7.30 12.20 -19.55
CA ALA A 125 -8.62 11.64 -19.81
C ALA A 125 -8.58 10.61 -20.93
N LEU A 126 -9.56 9.67 -20.92
CA LEU A 126 -9.77 8.77 -22.06
C LEU A 126 -10.67 9.44 -23.08
N GLY A 127 -10.26 9.44 -24.34
CA GLY A 127 -11.08 9.93 -25.44
C GLY A 127 -12.30 9.04 -25.67
N ARG A 128 -13.52 9.61 -25.62
CA ARG A 128 -14.80 8.89 -25.79
C ARG A 128 -14.85 7.60 -24.95
N PRO A 129 -14.70 7.67 -23.61
CA PRO A 129 -14.30 6.54 -22.76
C PRO A 129 -15.16 5.27 -22.94
N THR A 130 -16.50 5.41 -22.97
CA THR A 130 -17.38 4.25 -23.09
C THR A 130 -17.35 3.61 -24.49
N SER A 131 -17.27 4.41 -25.54
CA SER A 131 -17.23 3.89 -26.92
C SER A 131 -15.88 3.24 -27.24
N THR A 132 -14.79 3.83 -26.74
CA THR A 132 -13.44 3.28 -26.92
C THR A 132 -13.29 2.00 -26.13
N PHE A 133 -13.70 1.99 -24.87
CA PHE A 133 -13.57 0.80 -24.00
C PHE A 133 -14.36 -0.41 -24.54
N LYS A 134 -15.55 -0.18 -25.14
CA LYS A 134 -16.33 -1.24 -25.78
C LYS A 134 -15.66 -1.91 -26.98
N LYS A 135 -14.66 -1.29 -27.58
CA LYS A 135 -13.89 -1.85 -28.72
C LYS A 135 -12.67 -2.64 -28.28
N LEU A 136 -12.32 -2.61 -27.00
CA LEU A 136 -11.17 -3.37 -26.51
C LEU A 136 -11.50 -4.86 -26.54
N SER A 137 -10.63 -5.66 -27.14
CA SER A 137 -10.69 -7.12 -27.14
C SER A 137 -9.89 -7.68 -26.00
N ILE A 138 -10.38 -8.73 -25.37
CA ILE A 138 -9.71 -9.48 -24.31
C ILE A 138 -9.68 -10.96 -24.66
N PRO A 139 -8.68 -11.75 -24.23
CA PRO A 139 -8.74 -13.19 -24.23
C PRO A 139 -9.93 -13.66 -23.40
N LEU A 140 -10.72 -14.58 -23.94
CA LEU A 140 -11.92 -15.04 -23.29
C LEU A 140 -11.98 -16.59 -23.29
N PRO A 141 -11.28 -17.25 -22.35
CA PRO A 141 -11.36 -18.71 -22.20
C PRO A 141 -12.72 -19.13 -21.62
N SER A 142 -12.91 -20.43 -21.48
CA SER A 142 -14.13 -20.96 -20.83
C SER A 142 -14.33 -20.41 -19.43
N LEU A 143 -15.57 -20.32 -18.95
CA LEU A 143 -15.86 -19.88 -17.58
C LEU A 143 -15.15 -20.74 -16.53
N SER A 144 -14.96 -22.03 -16.79
CA SER A 144 -14.20 -22.93 -15.91
C SER A 144 -12.72 -22.50 -15.82
N THR A 145 -12.09 -22.12 -16.93
CA THR A 145 -10.72 -21.59 -16.94
C THR A 145 -10.63 -20.23 -16.25
N GLN A 146 -11.61 -19.34 -16.52
CA GLN A 146 -11.69 -18.04 -15.83
C GLN A 146 -11.78 -18.23 -14.31
N ALA A 147 -12.63 -19.17 -13.84
CA ALA A 147 -12.80 -19.45 -12.42
C ALA A 147 -11.49 -19.91 -11.75
N LYS A 148 -10.68 -20.73 -12.44
CA LYS A 148 -9.37 -21.15 -11.91
C LYS A 148 -8.37 -20.00 -11.79
N VAL A 149 -8.32 -19.11 -12.79
CA VAL A 149 -7.48 -17.88 -12.70
C VAL A 149 -7.96 -17.01 -11.55
N VAL A 150 -9.26 -16.81 -11.40
CA VAL A 150 -9.86 -16.03 -10.29
C VAL A 150 -9.50 -16.65 -8.95
N GLU A 151 -9.65 -17.96 -8.80
CA GLU A 151 -9.34 -18.68 -7.56
C GLU A 151 -7.85 -18.55 -7.19
N PHE A 152 -6.94 -18.66 -8.16
CA PHE A 152 -5.50 -18.44 -7.94
C PHE A 152 -5.22 -17.04 -7.41
N VAL A 153 -5.72 -15.99 -8.07
CA VAL A 153 -5.50 -14.60 -7.61
C VAL A 153 -6.13 -14.36 -6.24
N HIS A 154 -7.33 -14.89 -6.01
CA HIS A 154 -8.02 -14.77 -4.72
C HIS A 154 -7.26 -15.47 -3.58
N SER A 155 -6.65 -16.64 -3.83
CA SER A 155 -5.88 -17.33 -2.79
C SER A 155 -4.69 -16.51 -2.34
N ILE A 156 -3.93 -15.94 -3.27
CA ILE A 156 -2.82 -15.03 -2.98
C ILE A 156 -3.33 -13.77 -2.24
N GLN A 157 -4.39 -13.13 -2.76
CA GLN A 157 -4.89 -11.90 -2.17
C GLN A 157 -5.43 -12.12 -0.75
N ARG A 158 -6.10 -13.23 -0.49
CA ARG A 158 -6.54 -13.61 0.87
C ARG A 158 -5.36 -13.73 1.81
N LYS A 159 -4.28 -14.40 1.40
CA LYS A 159 -3.08 -14.54 2.26
C LYS A 159 -2.44 -13.17 2.55
N ILE A 160 -2.30 -12.31 1.54
CA ILE A 160 -1.82 -10.93 1.74
C ILE A 160 -2.71 -10.18 2.73
N ASN A 161 -4.02 -10.24 2.57
CA ASN A 161 -4.97 -9.56 3.46
C ASN A 161 -4.89 -10.11 4.90
N THR A 162 -4.78 -11.44 5.05
CA THR A 162 -4.63 -12.10 6.35
C THR A 162 -3.33 -11.66 7.03
N ASN A 163 -2.21 -11.64 6.31
CA ASN A 163 -0.92 -11.19 6.85
C ASN A 163 -0.98 -9.72 7.30
N ASN A 164 -1.64 -8.86 6.54
CA ASN A 164 -1.84 -7.45 6.92
C ASN A 164 -2.68 -7.34 8.20
N GLN A 165 -3.79 -8.08 8.31
CA GLN A 165 -4.62 -8.09 9.53
C GLN A 165 -3.85 -8.63 10.75
N ILE A 166 -3.05 -9.68 10.56
CA ILE A 166 -2.17 -10.19 11.62
C ILE A 166 -1.17 -9.10 12.04
N ASN A 167 -0.58 -8.37 11.11
CA ASN A 167 0.36 -7.29 11.41
C ASN A 167 -0.30 -6.13 12.16
N ASP A 168 -1.56 -5.80 11.85
CA ASP A 168 -2.33 -4.81 12.60
C ASP A 168 -2.48 -5.25 14.07
N TYR A 169 -2.91 -6.49 14.33
CA TYR A 169 -3.03 -7.04 15.69
C TYR A 169 -1.68 -7.15 16.42
N LEU A 170 -0.62 -7.55 15.71
CA LEU A 170 0.73 -7.62 16.30
C LEU A 170 1.25 -6.23 16.69
N THR A 171 0.93 -5.22 15.88
CA THR A 171 1.29 -3.82 16.17
C THR A 171 0.53 -3.29 17.37
N GLU A 172 -0.77 -3.56 17.47
CA GLU A 172 -1.59 -3.22 18.65
C GLU A 172 -1.09 -3.94 19.91
N LEU A 173 -0.67 -5.21 19.78
CA LEU A 173 -0.09 -5.96 20.89
C LEU A 173 1.24 -5.36 21.36
N LEU A 174 2.09 -4.91 20.42
CA LEU A 174 3.34 -4.22 20.76
C LEU A 174 3.06 -2.92 21.52
N ASP A 175 2.08 -2.13 21.06
CA ASP A 175 1.70 -0.89 21.71
C ASP A 175 1.20 -1.16 23.15
N ALA A 176 0.30 -2.11 23.34
CA ALA A 176 -0.23 -2.45 24.67
C ALA A 176 0.88 -3.00 25.61
N LYS A 177 1.82 -3.80 25.10
CA LYS A 177 2.97 -4.28 25.89
C LYS A 177 3.90 -3.12 26.28
N PHE A 178 4.14 -2.20 25.36
CA PHE A 178 4.99 -1.03 25.59
C PHE A 178 4.36 -0.09 26.65
N ASP A 179 3.08 0.21 26.53
CA ASP A 179 2.35 1.03 27.52
C ASP A 179 2.41 0.40 28.91
N ARG A 180 2.17 -0.91 29.02
CA ARG A 180 2.29 -1.64 30.29
C ARG A 180 3.72 -1.61 30.84
N MET A 181 4.72 -1.67 29.97
CA MET A 181 6.13 -1.54 30.36
C MET A 181 6.39 -0.16 30.98
N LEU A 182 5.82 0.90 30.42
CA LEU A 182 5.99 2.27 30.94
C LEU A 182 5.37 2.46 32.32
N GLU A 183 4.27 1.78 32.65
CA GLU A 183 3.64 1.83 33.99
C GLU A 183 4.59 1.34 35.09
N GLY A 184 5.49 0.38 34.78
CA GLY A 184 6.46 -0.17 35.71
C GLY A 184 7.85 0.51 35.72
N SER A 185 8.04 1.58 34.96
CA SER A 185 9.37 2.14 34.64
C SER A 185 9.96 3.14 35.64
N GLY A 186 9.33 3.34 36.81
CA GLY A 186 9.67 4.43 37.75
C GLY A 186 11.11 4.45 38.31
N SER A 187 11.87 3.35 38.23
CA SER A 187 13.25 3.24 38.70
C SER A 187 14.28 3.16 37.56
N TRP A 188 13.86 3.29 36.31
CA TRP A 188 14.72 3.10 35.16
C TRP A 188 15.61 4.33 34.89
N SER A 189 16.78 4.10 34.32
CA SER A 189 17.68 5.21 33.97
C SER A 189 17.18 5.99 32.77
N GLU A 190 17.43 7.30 32.80
CA GLU A 190 17.04 8.20 31.71
C GLU A 190 18.15 8.29 30.66
N ALA A 191 17.72 8.32 29.40
CA ALA A 191 18.56 8.52 28.23
C ALA A 191 17.78 9.27 27.14
N SER A 192 18.37 9.48 25.98
CA SER A 192 17.72 10.03 24.79
C SER A 192 17.62 8.99 23.68
N LEU A 193 16.85 9.31 22.62
CA LEU A 193 16.80 8.46 21.41
C LEU A 193 18.19 8.31 20.77
N LEU A 194 19.07 9.33 20.85
CA LEU A 194 20.42 9.26 20.29
C LEU A 194 21.38 8.40 21.13
N ASP A 195 21.06 8.14 22.40
CA ASP A 195 21.85 7.25 23.25
C ASP A 195 21.52 5.77 22.99
N ILE A 196 20.31 5.47 22.49
CA ILE A 196 19.87 4.10 22.24
C ILE A 196 19.98 3.67 20.77
N ALA A 197 20.04 4.62 19.83
CA ALA A 197 20.12 4.31 18.40
C ALA A 197 20.82 5.38 17.57
N SER A 198 21.41 4.94 16.47
CA SER A 198 21.97 5.80 15.42
C SER A 198 20.89 6.11 14.39
N TYR A 199 20.73 7.38 14.03
CA TYR A 199 19.84 7.88 12.99
C TYR A 199 20.70 8.38 11.83
N LYS A 200 21.06 7.47 10.90
CA LYS A 200 21.93 7.79 9.76
C LYS A 200 21.10 8.31 8.60
N ASN A 201 21.39 9.53 8.13
CA ASN A 201 20.76 10.09 6.93
C ASN A 201 21.12 9.30 5.68
N GLY A 202 20.16 9.15 4.79
CA GLY A 202 20.43 8.79 3.40
C GLY A 202 21.12 9.90 2.63
N LEU A 203 21.32 9.68 1.33
CA LEU A 203 22.04 10.58 0.44
C LEU A 203 21.10 11.21 -0.60
N ALA A 204 21.58 12.30 -1.21
CA ALA A 204 20.96 12.92 -2.39
C ALA A 204 21.19 12.00 -3.61
N MET A 205 20.37 10.92 -3.72
CA MET A 205 20.56 9.82 -4.66
C MET A 205 20.58 10.27 -6.13
N GLN A 206 20.05 11.43 -6.47
CA GLN A 206 20.19 12.03 -7.80
C GLN A 206 21.68 12.29 -8.19
N LYS A 207 22.61 12.32 -7.24
CA LYS A 207 24.07 12.43 -7.47
C LYS A 207 24.75 11.08 -7.71
N PHE A 208 24.05 9.99 -7.45
CA PHE A 208 24.54 8.61 -7.54
C PHE A 208 23.77 7.85 -8.62
N ARG A 209 23.68 8.41 -9.83
CA ARG A 209 22.97 7.80 -10.96
C ARG A 209 23.64 6.49 -11.38
N PRO A 210 22.85 5.47 -11.84
CA PRO A 210 23.41 4.25 -12.39
C PRO A 210 24.39 4.56 -13.51
N LYS A 211 25.50 3.81 -13.57
CA LYS A 211 26.46 3.85 -14.66
C LYS A 211 25.88 3.18 -15.91
N PRO A 212 26.37 3.49 -17.12
CA PRO A 212 25.95 2.76 -18.32
C PRO A 212 26.12 1.25 -18.15
N GLY A 213 25.03 0.49 -18.38
CA GLY A 213 25.00 -0.97 -18.17
C GLY A 213 24.64 -1.44 -16.78
N ASP A 214 24.57 -0.55 -15.77
CA ASP A 214 24.07 -0.86 -14.43
C ASP A 214 22.54 -0.64 -14.38
N SER A 215 21.79 -1.68 -14.01
CA SER A 215 20.35 -1.55 -13.76
C SER A 215 20.06 -0.70 -12.51
N GLY A 216 21.03 -0.55 -11.62
CA GLY A 216 20.96 0.18 -10.36
C GLY A 216 19.96 -0.36 -9.36
N LEU A 217 19.96 0.23 -8.16
CA LEU A 217 18.95 -0.03 -7.12
C LEU A 217 17.83 1.01 -7.18
N PRO A 218 16.59 0.67 -6.81
CA PRO A 218 15.55 1.67 -6.63
C PRO A 218 15.89 2.61 -5.46
N VAL A 219 15.44 3.85 -5.52
CA VAL A 219 15.62 4.83 -4.45
C VAL A 219 14.41 4.82 -3.53
N LEU A 220 14.63 4.49 -2.27
CA LEU A 220 13.63 4.60 -1.21
C LEU A 220 13.45 6.07 -0.81
N LYS A 221 12.30 6.64 -1.11
CA LYS A 221 11.85 7.96 -0.68
C LYS A 221 10.64 7.84 0.25
N ILE A 222 10.10 8.97 0.72
CA ILE A 222 8.92 9.01 1.60
C ILE A 222 7.71 8.33 0.94
N ARG A 223 7.53 8.50 -0.38
CA ARG A 223 6.44 7.87 -1.13
C ARG A 223 6.55 6.34 -1.08
N GLU A 224 7.71 5.82 -1.39
CA GLU A 224 8.00 4.39 -1.41
C GLU A 224 7.88 3.78 -0.02
N LEU A 225 8.36 4.48 1.02
CA LEU A 225 8.18 4.06 2.41
C LEU A 225 6.69 3.95 2.77
N GLY A 226 5.88 4.95 2.40
CA GLY A 226 4.44 4.92 2.63
C GLY A 226 3.68 3.86 1.82
N GLN A 227 4.26 3.39 0.71
CA GLN A 227 3.71 2.33 -0.13
C GLN A 227 4.20 0.92 0.28
N GLY A 228 5.28 0.85 1.07
CA GLY A 228 5.93 -0.40 1.45
C GLY A 228 6.72 -1.09 0.32
N CYS A 229 6.85 -0.45 -0.84
CA CYS A 229 7.57 -0.98 -2.00
C CYS A 229 8.06 0.14 -2.94
N CYS A 230 9.06 -0.16 -3.75
CA CYS A 230 9.50 0.69 -4.85
C CYS A 230 8.81 0.24 -6.15
N GLY A 231 7.99 1.11 -6.73
CA GLY A 231 7.34 0.85 -8.02
C GLY A 231 8.34 0.86 -9.20
N ALA A 232 7.87 0.43 -10.37
CA ALA A 232 8.69 0.43 -11.60
C ALA A 232 9.13 1.84 -12.02
N ASP A 233 8.41 2.88 -11.59
CA ASP A 233 8.71 4.29 -11.82
C ASP A 233 9.63 4.90 -10.77
N ALA A 234 10.09 4.12 -9.78
CA ALA A 234 11.02 4.59 -8.76
C ALA A 234 12.32 5.08 -9.39
N GLU A 235 12.83 6.21 -8.89
CA GLU A 235 14.17 6.69 -9.26
C GLU A 235 15.21 5.61 -8.97
N ARG A 236 16.27 5.54 -9.77
CA ARG A 236 17.33 4.54 -9.57
C ARG A 236 18.67 5.20 -9.25
N CYS A 237 19.42 4.56 -8.37
CA CYS A 237 20.81 4.90 -8.04
C CYS A 237 21.74 3.75 -8.41
N GLN A 238 23.05 4.00 -8.45
CA GLN A 238 24.05 2.95 -8.70
C GLN A 238 23.99 1.85 -7.63
N SER A 239 24.42 0.64 -7.99
CA SER A 239 24.36 -0.53 -7.11
C SER A 239 25.47 -0.55 -6.06
N ASP A 240 26.58 0.16 -6.30
CA ASP A 240 27.80 0.20 -5.48
C ASP A 240 27.82 1.38 -4.50
N ILE A 241 26.68 1.69 -3.84
CA ILE A 241 26.61 2.72 -2.79
C ILE A 241 27.11 2.18 -1.44
N ASP A 242 27.46 3.10 -0.52
CA ASP A 242 27.86 2.75 0.85
C ASP A 242 26.78 1.94 1.57
N GLU A 243 27.18 0.83 2.22
CA GLU A 243 26.28 -0.09 2.93
C GLU A 243 25.43 0.62 3.99
N GLY A 244 25.97 1.63 4.63
CA GLY A 244 25.24 2.40 5.63
C GLY A 244 24.10 3.26 5.09
N VAL A 245 23.98 3.40 3.76
CA VAL A 245 22.86 4.06 3.07
C VAL A 245 22.14 3.11 2.09
N MET A 246 22.56 1.86 2.06
CA MET A 246 21.79 0.76 1.47
C MET A 246 20.75 0.29 2.47
N VAL A 247 19.57 -0.02 2.00
CA VAL A 247 18.42 -0.48 2.80
C VAL A 247 18.06 -1.89 2.39
N HIS A 248 17.84 -2.75 3.38
CA HIS A 248 17.45 -4.15 3.22
C HIS A 248 16.13 -4.44 3.95
N ASP A 249 15.53 -5.59 3.64
CA ASP A 249 14.35 -6.07 4.38
C ASP A 249 14.66 -6.16 5.89
N GLY A 250 13.80 -5.57 6.70
CA GLY A 250 13.95 -5.52 8.16
C GLY A 250 14.63 -4.27 8.71
N ASP A 251 15.18 -3.41 7.86
CA ASP A 251 15.73 -2.12 8.32
C ASP A 251 14.61 -1.19 8.81
N LEU A 252 14.82 -0.56 9.97
CA LEU A 252 13.91 0.47 10.46
C LEU A 252 14.20 1.81 9.79
N ILE A 253 13.19 2.35 9.12
CA ILE A 253 13.28 3.61 8.38
C ILE A 253 12.37 4.66 9.01
N PHE A 254 12.93 5.86 9.21
CA PHE A 254 12.22 7.00 9.75
C PHE A 254 12.29 8.20 8.82
N SER A 255 11.14 8.68 8.37
CA SER A 255 11.03 9.92 7.59
C SER A 255 11.02 11.12 8.52
N TRP A 256 11.99 12.05 8.38
CA TRP A 256 12.12 13.22 9.24
C TRP A 256 11.67 14.54 8.57
N SER A 257 11.18 14.48 7.35
CA SER A 257 10.65 15.64 6.62
C SER A 257 9.40 15.29 5.82
N GLY A 258 8.57 16.28 5.53
CA GLY A 258 7.30 16.09 4.84
C GLY A 258 6.33 15.24 5.66
N THR A 259 5.89 14.10 5.15
CA THR A 259 5.10 13.13 5.92
C THR A 259 6.02 12.28 6.79
N LEU A 260 5.90 12.42 8.10
CA LEU A 260 6.68 11.63 9.05
C LEU A 260 6.10 10.22 9.14
N LEU A 261 6.92 9.23 8.75
CA LEU A 261 6.61 7.81 8.76
C LEU A 261 7.71 7.05 9.48
N LEU A 262 7.35 6.05 10.24
CA LEU A 262 8.28 5.12 10.90
C LEU A 262 7.81 3.69 10.59
N ASP A 263 8.63 2.91 9.90
CA ASP A 263 8.28 1.55 9.52
C ASP A 263 9.49 0.67 9.29
N PHE A 264 9.32 -0.64 9.49
CA PHE A 264 10.27 -1.64 9.03
C PHE A 264 10.10 -1.84 7.53
N TRP A 265 11.18 -1.60 6.79
CA TRP A 265 11.19 -1.81 5.35
C TRP A 265 11.10 -3.29 4.98
N ALA A 266 10.35 -3.60 3.93
CA ALA A 266 10.20 -4.95 3.39
C ALA A 266 10.10 -4.94 1.85
N GLY A 267 10.57 -3.88 1.20
CA GLY A 267 10.49 -3.67 -0.25
C GLY A 267 11.74 -4.12 -1.02
N GLY A 268 12.64 -4.89 -0.38
CA GLY A 268 13.91 -5.33 -0.96
C GLY A 268 15.00 -4.25 -0.93
N ASP A 269 16.11 -4.53 -1.59
CA ASP A 269 17.27 -3.63 -1.58
C ASP A 269 16.99 -2.31 -2.26
N ALA A 270 17.37 -1.20 -1.61
CA ALA A 270 17.14 0.16 -2.10
C ALA A 270 18.22 1.13 -1.61
N GLY A 271 18.41 2.24 -2.33
CA GLY A 271 19.25 3.36 -1.89
C GLY A 271 18.44 4.35 -1.04
N LEU A 272 18.91 4.70 0.14
CA LEU A 272 18.22 5.55 1.10
C LEU A 272 18.31 7.03 0.71
N ASN A 273 17.16 7.68 0.47
CA ASN A 273 17.10 9.10 0.15
C ASN A 273 17.41 9.98 1.37
N GLN A 274 17.98 11.17 1.13
CA GLN A 274 18.39 12.15 2.14
C GLN A 274 17.31 12.59 3.14
N HIS A 275 16.03 12.38 2.85
CA HIS A 275 14.91 12.75 3.70
C HIS A 275 14.48 11.64 4.66
N LEU A 276 15.23 10.56 4.70
CA LEU A 276 14.99 9.39 5.53
C LEU A 276 16.21 9.10 6.39
N PHE A 277 15.95 8.56 7.59
CA PHE A 277 16.96 7.93 8.44
C PHE A 277 16.86 6.41 8.35
N LYS A 278 18.01 5.72 8.25
CA LYS A 278 18.16 4.33 8.67
C LYS A 278 18.47 4.35 10.15
N VAL A 279 17.64 3.66 10.95
CA VAL A 279 17.75 3.65 12.41
C VAL A 279 18.33 2.29 12.83
N THR A 280 19.48 2.31 13.49
CA THR A 280 20.19 1.10 13.91
C THR A 280 20.71 1.24 15.34
N SER A 281 20.98 0.13 16.00
CA SER A 281 21.66 0.11 17.31
C SER A 281 22.55 -1.13 17.41
N GLU A 282 23.72 -0.96 18.01
CA GLU A 282 24.61 -2.06 18.38
C GLU A 282 24.30 -2.61 19.78
N SER A 283 23.66 -1.79 20.61
CA SER A 283 23.46 -2.09 22.04
C SER A 283 22.04 -2.51 22.39
N TYR A 284 21.07 -2.15 21.55
CA TYR A 284 19.64 -2.39 21.83
C TYR A 284 18.93 -3.14 20.70
N PRO A 285 17.99 -4.04 21.02
CA PRO A 285 17.22 -4.78 20.03
C PRO A 285 16.25 -3.85 19.26
N SER A 286 15.88 -4.27 18.04
CA SER A 286 15.09 -3.42 17.13
C SER A 286 13.73 -3.02 17.69
N TRP A 287 13.07 -3.88 18.46
CA TRP A 287 11.81 -3.55 19.10
C TRP A 287 11.95 -2.33 20.02
N PHE A 288 13.10 -2.19 20.73
CA PHE A 288 13.30 -1.15 21.74
C PHE A 288 13.39 0.24 21.10
N TYR A 289 14.31 0.43 20.15
CA TYR A 289 14.45 1.74 19.48
C TYR A 289 13.26 2.03 18.53
N TYR A 290 12.60 1.01 17.98
CA TYR A 290 11.36 1.18 17.22
C TYR A 290 10.25 1.76 18.11
N MET A 291 9.95 1.12 19.24
CA MET A 291 8.86 1.54 20.13
C MET A 291 9.11 2.92 20.73
N TRP A 292 10.35 3.22 21.15
CA TRP A 292 10.68 4.54 21.64
C TRP A 292 10.60 5.63 20.58
N THR A 293 11.03 5.37 19.35
CA THR A 293 10.87 6.32 18.23
C THR A 293 9.38 6.52 17.91
N LYS A 294 8.59 5.44 17.91
CA LYS A 294 7.12 5.47 17.72
C LYS A 294 6.42 6.27 18.81
N HIS A 295 6.82 6.09 20.07
CA HIS A 295 6.28 6.83 21.21
C HIS A 295 6.40 8.35 21.03
N HIS A 296 7.52 8.82 20.50
CA HIS A 296 7.76 10.24 20.25
C HIS A 296 7.19 10.75 18.92
N LEU A 297 6.70 9.87 18.05
CA LEU A 297 6.28 10.24 16.68
C LEU A 297 5.18 11.32 16.67
N HIS A 298 4.22 11.26 17.59
CA HIS A 298 3.16 12.28 17.70
C HIS A 298 3.72 13.67 18.01
N LYS A 299 4.70 13.75 18.93
CA LYS A 299 5.42 14.99 19.25
C LYS A 299 6.14 15.53 18.03
N PHE A 300 6.82 14.66 17.27
CA PHE A 300 7.52 15.04 16.04
C PHE A 300 6.57 15.55 14.96
N ILE A 301 5.42 14.90 14.77
CA ILE A 301 4.37 15.35 13.83
C ILE A 301 3.85 16.73 14.21
N ALA A 302 3.57 16.98 15.49
CA ALA A 302 3.14 18.29 15.98
C ALA A 302 4.21 19.37 15.70
N MET A 303 5.48 19.08 16.05
CA MET A 303 6.60 20.01 15.80
C MET A 303 6.82 20.32 14.31
N ALA A 304 6.59 19.34 13.42
CA ALA A 304 6.68 19.53 11.97
C ALA A 304 5.55 20.42 11.43
N LYS A 305 4.32 20.27 11.97
CA LYS A 305 3.16 21.09 11.60
C LYS A 305 3.32 22.56 12.01
N ASP A 306 3.87 22.84 13.19
CA ASP A 306 4.05 24.21 13.69
C ASP A 306 5.07 25.02 12.87
N ARG A 307 5.90 24.33 12.07
CA ARG A 307 6.94 24.96 11.23
C ARG A 307 6.59 24.97 9.73
N ALA A 308 5.32 24.87 9.36
CA ALA A 308 4.81 24.66 8.02
C ALA A 308 4.94 25.84 7.03
N THR A 309 5.78 26.85 7.28
CA THR A 309 6.14 27.86 6.26
C THR A 309 7.20 27.37 5.25
N THR A 310 7.86 26.27 5.55
CA THR A 310 8.77 25.49 4.68
C THR A 310 8.50 24.02 4.97
N MET A 311 8.87 23.08 4.06
CA MET A 311 8.67 21.62 4.31
C MET A 311 8.95 21.31 5.77
N GLY A 312 7.90 20.95 6.54
CA GLY A 312 8.00 20.63 7.95
C GLY A 312 9.05 19.53 8.16
N HIS A 313 10.05 19.81 8.96
CA HIS A 313 11.11 18.84 9.29
C HIS A 313 11.46 18.91 10.77
N ILE A 314 11.89 17.80 11.34
CA ILE A 314 12.43 17.74 12.70
C ILE A 314 13.93 17.99 12.68
N LYS A 315 14.42 18.73 13.68
CA LYS A 315 15.84 18.91 13.89
C LYS A 315 16.41 17.71 14.66
N ARG A 316 17.69 17.40 14.44
CA ARG A 316 18.39 16.35 15.18
C ARG A 316 18.37 16.56 16.70
N SER A 317 18.33 17.81 17.15
CA SER A 317 18.14 18.14 18.57
C SER A 317 16.84 17.58 19.16
N ALA A 318 15.77 17.47 18.37
CA ALA A 318 14.52 16.89 18.84
C ALA A 318 14.68 15.40 19.22
N LEU A 319 15.57 14.65 18.57
CA LEU A 319 15.90 13.28 18.96
C LEU A 319 16.69 13.25 20.25
N ALA A 320 17.66 14.18 20.44
CA ALA A 320 18.42 14.32 21.69
C ALA A 320 17.52 14.72 22.88
N ASP A 321 16.49 15.55 22.63
CA ASP A 321 15.53 16.02 23.65
C ASP A 321 14.38 15.01 23.91
N SER A 322 14.41 13.84 23.26
CA SER A 322 13.38 12.81 23.41
C SER A 322 13.82 11.79 24.46
N ARG A 323 13.18 11.86 25.64
CA ARG A 323 13.50 11.02 26.81
C ARG A 323 13.14 9.56 26.54
N VAL A 324 14.06 8.68 26.88
CA VAL A 324 13.93 7.24 26.85
C VAL A 324 14.22 6.72 28.24
N LEU A 325 13.48 5.70 28.68
CA LEU A 325 13.72 5.00 29.94
C LEU A 325 14.36 3.64 29.65
N ILE A 326 15.55 3.40 30.21
CA ILE A 326 16.31 2.17 29.99
C ILE A 326 16.11 1.25 31.20
N PRO A 327 15.51 0.06 31.01
CA PRO A 327 15.38 -0.93 32.06
C PRO A 327 16.72 -1.54 32.44
N GLU A 328 16.77 -2.17 33.61
CA GLU A 328 17.90 -3.01 33.98
C GLU A 328 18.09 -4.17 32.97
N GLN A 329 19.30 -4.66 32.83
CA GLN A 329 19.68 -5.65 31.80
C GLN A 329 18.82 -6.92 31.85
N GLY A 330 18.48 -7.42 33.06
CA GLY A 330 17.58 -8.59 33.22
C GLY A 330 16.18 -8.34 32.67
N THR A 331 15.60 -7.21 33.03
CA THR A 331 14.28 -6.77 32.54
C THR A 331 14.28 -6.54 31.03
N LEU A 332 15.34 -5.92 30.49
CA LEU A 332 15.48 -5.72 29.05
C LEU A 332 15.52 -7.06 28.31
N ALA A 333 16.19 -8.06 28.85
CA ALA A 333 16.26 -9.41 28.26
C ALA A 333 14.89 -10.10 28.26
N GLU A 334 14.13 -10.02 29.37
CA GLU A 334 12.76 -10.57 29.45
C GLU A 334 11.81 -9.89 28.45
N LEU A 335 11.85 -8.56 28.40
CA LEU A 335 11.05 -7.78 27.45
C LEU A 335 11.43 -8.13 26.00
N THR A 336 12.74 -8.30 25.72
CA THR A 336 13.23 -8.70 24.39
C THR A 336 12.69 -10.06 23.97
N ASN A 337 12.72 -11.04 24.88
CA ASN A 337 12.17 -12.38 24.62
C ASN A 337 10.66 -12.33 24.29
N SER A 338 9.92 -11.32 24.77
CA SER A 338 8.48 -11.20 24.53
C SER A 338 8.11 -10.28 23.38
N MET A 339 8.94 -9.30 23.01
CA MET A 339 8.61 -8.26 22.01
C MET A 339 9.36 -8.45 20.68
N GLN A 340 10.63 -8.89 20.72
CA GLN A 340 11.39 -9.07 19.47
C GLN A 340 10.77 -10.10 18.51
N PRO A 341 10.23 -11.25 18.98
CA PRO A 341 9.54 -12.20 18.09
C PRO A 341 8.34 -11.57 17.36
N ILE A 342 7.62 -10.65 18.03
CA ILE A 342 6.48 -9.95 17.42
C ILE A 342 6.96 -9.06 16.28
N VAL A 343 8.02 -8.28 16.50
CA VAL A 343 8.62 -7.44 15.45
C VAL A 343 9.12 -8.28 14.28
N ASN A 344 9.80 -9.39 14.58
CA ASN A 344 10.28 -10.31 13.54
C ASN A 344 9.13 -10.87 12.70
N GLN A 345 8.00 -11.23 13.35
CA GLN A 345 6.82 -11.74 12.64
C GLN A 345 6.19 -10.67 11.76
N VAL A 346 6.11 -9.42 12.22
CA VAL A 346 5.63 -8.27 11.41
C VAL A 346 6.48 -8.11 10.15
N ILE A 347 7.82 -8.15 10.28
CA ILE A 347 8.74 -8.04 9.15
C ILE A 347 8.56 -9.24 8.19
N THR A 348 8.52 -10.45 8.73
CA THR A 348 8.34 -11.69 7.94
C THR A 348 7.05 -11.63 7.11
N ASN A 349 5.93 -11.25 7.73
CA ASN A 349 4.64 -11.12 7.05
C ASN A 349 4.69 -10.06 5.94
N LYS A 350 5.36 -8.93 6.16
CA LYS A 350 5.53 -7.88 5.14
C LYS A 350 6.34 -8.39 3.94
N VAL A 351 7.45 -9.08 4.19
CA VAL A 351 8.29 -9.68 3.13
C VAL A 351 7.49 -10.72 2.35
N GLU A 352 6.71 -11.57 3.05
CA GLU A 352 5.83 -12.55 2.40
C GLU A 352 4.77 -11.86 1.52
N CYS A 353 4.12 -10.79 2.00
CA CYS A 353 3.16 -10.02 1.21
C CYS A 353 3.78 -9.47 -0.08
N ARG A 354 5.01 -8.96 -0.03
CA ARG A 354 5.74 -8.51 -1.21
C ARG A 354 5.99 -9.66 -2.19
N LYS A 355 6.56 -10.76 -1.71
CA LYS A 355 6.84 -11.95 -2.55
C LYS A 355 5.58 -12.52 -3.20
N LEU A 356 4.47 -12.58 -2.46
CA LEU A 356 3.17 -13.00 -2.98
C LEU A 356 2.65 -12.05 -4.06
N SER A 357 2.82 -10.74 -3.87
CA SER A 357 2.44 -9.74 -4.87
C SER A 357 3.29 -9.87 -6.14
N GLU A 358 4.61 -10.02 -6.01
CA GLU A 358 5.54 -10.26 -7.13
C GLU A 358 5.18 -11.54 -7.89
N LEU A 359 4.88 -12.64 -7.18
CA LEU A 359 4.45 -13.92 -7.76
C LEU A 359 3.15 -13.74 -8.56
N ARG A 360 2.15 -13.11 -7.95
CA ARG A 360 0.86 -12.82 -8.61
C ARG A 360 1.09 -12.02 -9.89
N ASP A 361 1.86 -10.95 -9.83
CA ASP A 361 2.06 -10.00 -10.93
C ASP A 361 2.90 -10.62 -12.06
N ALA A 362 3.80 -11.57 -11.74
CA ALA A 362 4.55 -12.33 -12.74
C ALA A 362 3.72 -13.43 -13.42
N LEU A 363 2.83 -14.10 -12.67
CA LEU A 363 2.05 -15.22 -13.20
C LEU A 363 0.74 -14.80 -13.87
N LEU A 364 0.12 -13.72 -13.41
CA LEU A 364 -1.17 -13.27 -13.93
C LEU A 364 -1.17 -13.05 -15.45
N PRO A 365 -0.19 -12.34 -16.09
CA PRO A 365 -0.14 -12.20 -17.55
C PRO A 365 -0.04 -13.54 -18.28
N LYS A 366 0.71 -14.49 -17.74
CA LYS A 366 0.93 -15.82 -18.33
C LYS A 366 -0.31 -16.70 -18.25
N LEU A 367 -1.05 -16.61 -17.15
CA LEU A 367 -2.34 -17.27 -16.98
C LEU A 367 -3.40 -16.65 -17.92
N MET A 368 -3.37 -15.34 -18.08
CA MET A 368 -4.31 -14.61 -18.95
C MET A 368 -4.06 -14.86 -20.43
N SER A 369 -2.79 -15.04 -20.85
CA SER A 369 -2.44 -15.36 -22.23
C SER A 369 -2.62 -16.84 -22.58
N GLY A 370 -2.78 -17.72 -21.57
CA GLY A 370 -2.80 -19.17 -21.74
C GLY A 370 -1.40 -19.80 -21.90
N GLU A 371 -0.31 -19.04 -21.71
CA GLU A 371 1.07 -19.56 -21.64
C GLU A 371 1.21 -20.58 -20.51
N ILE A 372 0.55 -20.32 -19.39
CA ILE A 372 0.37 -21.26 -18.29
C ILE A 372 -1.07 -21.76 -18.30
N ASP A 373 -1.23 -23.07 -18.39
CA ASP A 373 -2.54 -23.71 -18.29
C ASP A 373 -3.06 -23.65 -16.85
N ALA A 374 -4.01 -22.75 -16.59
CA ALA A 374 -4.64 -22.60 -15.28
C ALA A 374 -5.26 -23.90 -14.74
N SER A 375 -5.55 -24.90 -15.60
CA SER A 375 -6.08 -26.19 -15.15
C SER A 375 -5.05 -27.07 -14.45
N LYS A 376 -3.77 -26.78 -14.64
CA LYS A 376 -2.63 -27.51 -14.06
C LYS A 376 -2.01 -26.82 -12.85
N VAL A 377 -2.50 -25.64 -12.49
CA VAL A 377 -2.02 -24.92 -11.31
C VAL A 377 -2.65 -25.56 -10.07
N ASP A 378 -1.84 -26.24 -9.27
CA ASP A 378 -2.27 -26.83 -8.00
C ASP A 378 -2.23 -25.76 -6.88
N ILE A 379 -3.40 -25.21 -6.60
CA ILE A 379 -3.60 -24.20 -5.57
C ILE A 379 -3.47 -24.79 -4.16
N THR A 380 -3.65 -26.10 -4.01
CA THR A 380 -3.51 -26.80 -2.72
C THR A 380 -2.06 -26.77 -2.25
N GLN A 381 -1.10 -26.91 -3.15
CA GLN A 381 0.32 -26.78 -2.82
C GLN A 381 0.68 -25.34 -2.42
N LEU A 382 0.07 -24.34 -3.05
CA LEU A 382 0.24 -22.94 -2.65
C LEU A 382 -0.28 -22.71 -1.22
N ASN A 383 -1.41 -23.31 -0.85
CA ASN A 383 -1.98 -23.20 0.49
C ASN A 383 -1.16 -23.98 1.52
N ASN A 384 -0.58 -25.13 1.17
CA ASN A 384 0.24 -25.95 2.08
C ASN A 384 1.61 -25.30 2.37
N HIS A 385 2.27 -24.74 1.36
CA HIS A 385 3.50 -23.96 1.58
C HIS A 385 3.27 -22.64 2.34
N LEU A 386 2.02 -22.17 2.44
CA LEU A 386 1.63 -20.98 3.20
C LEU A 386 1.24 -21.31 4.65
N SER A 387 1.10 -22.61 5.01
CA SER A 387 0.79 -23.10 6.36
C SER A 387 2.02 -23.58 7.15
N ASP A 388 3.17 -23.74 6.50
CA ASP A 388 4.40 -24.25 7.10
C ASP A 388 5.37 -23.16 7.60
N TYR A 389 4.89 -21.91 7.70
CA TYR A 389 5.66 -20.78 8.24
C TYR A 389 4.94 -20.07 9.37
#